data_865a92835426f643c99522bf3293d5cd
#
_entry.id   865a92835426f643c99522bf3293d5cd
#
_cell.length_a   1.000
_cell.length_b   1.000
_cell.length_c   1.000
_cell.angle_alpha   90.00
_cell.angle_beta   90.00
_cell.angle_gamma   90.00
#
_symmetry.space_group_name_H-M   'P 1'
#
loop_
_entity.id
_entity.type
_entity.pdbx_description
1 polymer ?
#
loop_
_entity_poly.entity_id
_entity_poly.type
_entity_poly.pdbx_seq_one_letter_code
_entity_poly.pdbx_strand_id
1 'polypeptide(L)'
;MDFYLGAGTYTIGDIKHHAFTDLFNSYTAINALKIGAVLTEINQKIYDFTQADRFVDEALHQGLRIRGHALVFGKLSDIYEEPNLQTWLDTYYRDDADKRQALQELVDHHIDTMVTRYQGRITQWDVVNEPLGLFGQGALEDNVFLRNLGPDYIADAFKRAHLADNQARLFLNEQFDRYTGPRADAFIALVKRLKAQGVPIHGVGLEHHMLFTLAPREETKAFIQRLSALGVDVEITELDARLRLFADAENPHLAQAEYYRDIMTACLDIKACKGVTFWGLHDQDAWHKDLPWMFATPNDPYLFDQDKNPKIAAKLISETIMQWDANAR
;
A
#
# COMPACT_ATOMS: atom_id res chain seq x y z
N MET A 1 -7.77 -13.30 -16.23
CA MET A 1 -7.25 -13.65 -14.89
C MET A 1 -7.73 -12.59 -13.92
N ASP A 2 -8.50 -12.99 -12.88
CA ASP A 2 -9.02 -12.03 -11.87
C ASP A 2 -8.04 -11.82 -10.71
N PHE A 3 -6.75 -12.09 -10.96
CA PHE A 3 -5.68 -11.95 -9.99
C PHE A 3 -4.67 -10.89 -10.44
N TYR A 4 -4.22 -10.05 -9.50
CA TYR A 4 -3.29 -8.98 -9.79
C TYR A 4 -1.89 -9.35 -9.31
N LEU A 5 -0.93 -9.34 -10.24
CA LEU A 5 0.48 -9.31 -9.93
C LEU A 5 1.00 -7.92 -10.25
N GLY A 6 1.47 -7.22 -9.24
CA GLY A 6 1.86 -5.81 -9.37
C GLY A 6 3.28 -5.54 -8.90
N ALA A 7 3.76 -4.36 -9.28
CA ALA A 7 4.92 -3.75 -8.65
C ALA A 7 4.71 -2.24 -8.46
N GLY A 8 5.31 -1.71 -7.39
CA GLY A 8 5.48 -0.29 -7.19
C GLY A 8 6.69 0.22 -7.96
N THR A 9 6.69 1.46 -8.43
CA THR A 9 7.89 2.09 -8.96
C THR A 9 7.99 3.57 -8.61
N TYR A 10 9.22 4.09 -8.63
CA TYR A 10 9.54 5.50 -8.47
C TYR A 10 9.67 6.23 -9.81
N THR A 11 9.85 5.49 -10.92
CA THR A 11 10.14 6.08 -12.22
C THR A 11 9.23 5.56 -13.32
N ILE A 12 8.89 6.44 -14.27
CA ILE A 12 8.12 6.06 -15.47
C ILE A 12 8.94 5.11 -16.37
N GLY A 13 10.27 5.23 -16.33
CA GLY A 13 11.15 4.34 -17.08
C GLY A 13 11.00 2.88 -16.71
N ASP A 14 10.68 2.59 -15.44
CA ASP A 14 10.47 1.24 -14.96
C ASP A 14 9.19 0.62 -15.50
N ILE A 15 8.10 1.40 -15.58
CA ILE A 15 6.82 0.93 -16.16
C ILE A 15 6.98 0.53 -17.63
N LYS A 16 7.86 1.22 -18.36
CA LYS A 16 8.16 0.97 -19.79
C LYS A 16 9.09 -0.20 -20.03
N HIS A 17 9.80 -0.62 -18.99
CA HIS A 17 10.80 -1.66 -19.13
C HIS A 17 10.16 -3.04 -19.29
N HIS A 18 10.69 -3.89 -20.16
CA HIS A 18 10.17 -5.24 -20.40
C HIS A 18 10.14 -6.10 -19.12
N ALA A 19 11.07 -5.89 -18.18
CA ALA A 19 11.01 -6.54 -16.86
C ALA A 19 9.67 -6.28 -16.14
N PHE A 20 9.06 -5.11 -16.33
CA PHE A 20 7.75 -4.81 -15.80
C PHE A 20 6.64 -5.41 -16.68
N THR A 21 6.63 -5.06 -17.96
CA THR A 21 5.49 -5.37 -18.86
C THR A 21 5.33 -6.87 -19.14
N ASP A 22 6.39 -7.66 -19.02
CA ASP A 22 6.34 -9.10 -19.26
C ASP A 22 5.80 -9.90 -18.06
N LEU A 23 5.83 -9.31 -16.85
CA LEU A 23 5.46 -10.04 -15.64
C LEU A 23 4.22 -9.47 -14.94
N PHE A 24 4.06 -8.15 -14.92
CA PHE A 24 3.06 -7.48 -14.09
C PHE A 24 1.85 -7.01 -14.90
N ASN A 25 0.66 -7.10 -14.29
CA ASN A 25 -0.60 -6.61 -14.84
C ASN A 25 -1.23 -5.50 -13.96
N SER A 26 -0.55 -5.12 -12.88
CA SER A 26 -0.98 -4.07 -11.94
C SER A 26 0.19 -3.18 -11.56
N TYR A 27 -0.13 -1.93 -11.23
CA TYR A 27 0.84 -0.88 -10.94
C TYR A 27 0.43 -0.05 -9.73
N THR A 28 1.41 0.35 -8.92
CA THR A 28 1.27 1.33 -7.84
C THR A 28 2.36 2.39 -7.96
N ALA A 29 1.96 3.67 -8.05
CA ALA A 29 2.90 4.78 -7.94
C ALA A 29 3.29 4.94 -6.47
N ILE A 30 4.56 4.68 -6.13
CA ILE A 30 5.00 4.65 -4.72
C ILE A 30 4.76 6.00 -4.04
N ASN A 31 5.03 7.13 -4.72
CA ASN A 31 4.89 8.46 -4.13
C ASN A 31 3.99 9.42 -4.92
N ALA A 32 3.90 9.30 -6.24
CA ALA A 32 3.36 10.35 -7.11
C ALA A 32 1.87 10.72 -6.87
N LEU A 33 1.11 9.87 -6.16
CA LEU A 33 -0.30 10.12 -5.84
C LEU A 33 -0.54 10.53 -4.37
N LYS A 34 0.50 10.60 -3.54
CA LYS A 34 0.39 11.04 -2.15
C LYS A 34 0.17 12.54 -2.08
N ILE A 35 -0.47 13.01 -1.00
CA ILE A 35 -0.80 14.42 -0.80
C ILE A 35 0.43 15.33 -0.93
N GLY A 36 1.57 14.94 -0.37
CA GLY A 36 2.81 15.71 -0.43
C GLY A 36 3.41 15.84 -1.84
N ALA A 37 3.06 14.92 -2.75
CA ALA A 37 3.54 14.99 -4.13
C ALA A 37 2.67 15.87 -5.04
N VAL A 38 1.41 16.07 -4.70
CA VAL A 38 0.44 16.76 -5.57
C VAL A 38 -0.05 18.10 -5.01
N LEU A 39 -0.12 18.27 -3.68
CA LEU A 39 -0.58 19.51 -3.04
C LEU A 39 0.61 20.46 -2.85
N THR A 40 0.68 21.53 -3.65
CA THR A 40 1.78 22.49 -3.64
C THR A 40 1.55 23.69 -2.73
N GLU A 41 0.29 24.07 -2.49
CA GLU A 41 -0.09 25.22 -1.67
C GLU A 41 -1.31 24.88 -0.80
N ILE A 42 -1.09 24.66 0.49
CA ILE A 42 -2.17 24.22 1.40
C ILE A 42 -3.29 25.24 1.53
N ASN A 43 -2.95 26.51 1.80
CA ASN A 43 -3.93 27.55 2.08
C ASN A 43 -4.88 27.82 0.91
N GLN A 44 -4.37 27.72 -0.31
CA GLN A 44 -5.12 27.94 -1.55
C GLN A 44 -5.62 26.65 -2.15
N LYS A 45 -5.23 25.48 -1.59
CA LYS A 45 -5.54 24.16 -2.09
C LYS A 45 -5.13 24.00 -3.57
N ILE A 46 -3.90 24.47 -3.91
CA ILE A 46 -3.35 24.38 -5.27
C ILE A 46 -2.62 23.04 -5.43
N TYR A 47 -2.92 22.36 -6.54
CA TYR A 47 -2.34 21.06 -6.89
C TYR A 47 -1.53 21.13 -8.18
N ASP A 48 -0.42 20.40 -8.22
CA ASP A 48 0.30 20.06 -9.44
C ASP A 48 0.20 18.56 -9.71
N PHE A 49 -0.54 18.20 -10.73
CA PHE A 49 -0.74 16.81 -11.15
C PHE A 49 0.22 16.34 -12.25
N THR A 50 1.16 17.20 -12.67
CA THR A 50 2.01 16.90 -13.84
C THR A 50 2.70 15.54 -13.74
N GLN A 51 3.25 15.21 -12.59
CA GLN A 51 3.90 13.93 -12.40
C GLN A 51 2.89 12.78 -12.23
N ALA A 52 1.87 12.98 -11.41
CA ALA A 52 0.83 11.99 -11.17
C ALA A 52 0.13 11.56 -12.47
N ASP A 53 -0.26 12.54 -13.31
CA ASP A 53 -0.87 12.27 -14.61
C ASP A 53 0.04 11.44 -15.52
N ARG A 54 1.33 11.78 -15.60
CA ARG A 54 2.28 11.03 -16.42
C ARG A 54 2.41 9.57 -16.00
N PHE A 55 2.39 9.29 -14.70
CA PHE A 55 2.41 7.91 -14.18
C PHE A 55 1.11 7.18 -14.54
N VAL A 56 -0.03 7.81 -14.32
CA VAL A 56 -1.34 7.21 -14.62
C VAL A 56 -1.50 6.97 -16.12
N ASP A 57 -1.15 7.96 -16.96
CA ASP A 57 -1.25 7.84 -18.41
C ASP A 57 -0.35 6.72 -18.94
N GLU A 58 0.89 6.62 -18.44
CA GLU A 58 1.80 5.56 -18.88
C GLU A 58 1.32 4.18 -18.45
N ALA A 59 0.88 4.02 -17.20
CA ALA A 59 0.37 2.74 -16.73
C ALA A 59 -0.85 2.27 -17.55
N LEU A 60 -1.77 3.18 -17.87
CA LEU A 60 -2.92 2.88 -18.73
C LEU A 60 -2.50 2.57 -20.17
N HIS A 61 -1.49 3.27 -20.70
CA HIS A 61 -0.93 2.99 -22.04
C HIS A 61 -0.36 1.57 -22.13
N GLN A 62 0.24 1.09 -21.04
CA GLN A 62 0.73 -0.29 -20.92
C GLN A 62 -0.38 -1.32 -20.59
N GLY A 63 -1.64 -0.89 -20.48
CA GLY A 63 -2.76 -1.77 -20.16
C GLY A 63 -2.78 -2.26 -18.69
N LEU A 64 -2.08 -1.58 -17.80
CA LEU A 64 -1.97 -1.94 -16.39
C LEU A 64 -3.18 -1.45 -15.61
N ARG A 65 -3.63 -2.24 -14.64
CA ARG A 65 -4.52 -1.77 -13.59
C ARG A 65 -3.72 -0.92 -12.60
N ILE A 66 -4.34 0.16 -12.12
CA ILE A 66 -3.68 1.10 -11.20
C ILE A 66 -4.32 1.01 -9.82
N ARG A 67 -3.47 0.86 -8.79
CA ARG A 67 -3.82 1.08 -7.39
C ARG A 67 -3.43 2.51 -6.99
N GLY A 68 -4.41 3.32 -6.59
CA GLY A 68 -4.19 4.68 -6.07
C GLY A 68 -3.68 4.61 -4.62
N HIS A 69 -2.48 5.08 -4.39
CA HIS A 69 -1.81 5.01 -3.07
C HIS A 69 -1.20 6.36 -2.72
N ALA A 70 -1.60 6.99 -1.64
CA ALA A 70 -2.75 6.80 -0.76
C ALA A 70 -3.43 8.15 -0.53
N LEU A 71 -4.74 8.17 -0.22
CA LEU A 71 -5.47 9.43 -0.02
C LEU A 71 -5.15 10.06 1.35
N VAL A 72 -5.13 9.27 2.42
CA VAL A 72 -4.85 9.73 3.79
C VAL A 72 -3.75 8.87 4.39
N PHE A 73 -2.60 9.48 4.69
CA PHE A 73 -1.46 8.79 5.27
C PHE A 73 -0.80 9.66 6.37
N GLY A 74 -1.16 9.39 7.63
CA GLY A 74 -0.78 10.24 8.76
C GLY A 74 0.70 10.23 9.11
N LYS A 75 1.38 9.09 9.02
CA LYS A 75 2.81 8.99 9.34
C LYS A 75 3.68 9.88 8.47
N LEU A 76 3.39 9.94 7.16
CA LEU A 76 4.17 10.79 6.25
C LEU A 76 3.91 12.27 6.47
N SER A 77 2.67 12.64 6.79
CA SER A 77 2.30 14.03 7.04
C SER A 77 3.00 14.67 8.25
N ASP A 78 3.51 13.84 9.17
CA ASP A 78 4.18 14.32 10.40
C ASP A 78 5.72 14.21 10.32
N ILE A 79 6.27 13.31 9.50
CA ILE A 79 7.69 12.93 9.61
C ILE A 79 8.50 13.19 8.33
N TYR A 80 7.95 12.95 7.15
CA TYR A 80 8.76 12.79 5.93
C TYR A 80 8.48 13.78 4.81
N GLU A 81 7.37 14.52 4.82
CA GLU A 81 6.99 15.34 3.66
C GLU A 81 6.39 16.69 4.03
N GLU A 82 6.72 17.68 3.21
CA GLU A 82 5.89 18.87 3.05
C GLU A 82 4.64 18.48 2.24
N PRO A 83 3.46 18.91 2.58
CA PRO A 83 3.20 19.89 3.63
C PRO A 83 3.11 19.26 5.03
N ASN A 84 3.82 19.79 6.01
CA ASN A 84 3.63 19.42 7.42
C ASN A 84 2.29 20.00 7.91
N LEU A 85 1.26 19.17 7.92
CA LEU A 85 -0.10 19.57 8.22
C LEU A 85 -0.26 20.09 9.67
N GLN A 86 0.46 19.53 10.63
CA GLN A 86 0.39 20.01 12.01
C GLN A 86 0.99 21.40 12.15
N THR A 87 2.15 21.63 11.52
CA THR A 87 2.79 22.96 11.50
C THR A 87 1.89 24.00 10.82
N TRP A 88 1.23 23.62 9.72
CA TRP A 88 0.26 24.49 9.06
C TRP A 88 -0.90 24.85 9.98
N LEU A 89 -1.53 23.87 10.64
CA LEU A 89 -2.62 24.12 11.58
C LEU A 89 -2.19 25.07 12.71
N ASP A 90 -1.04 24.81 13.32
CA ASP A 90 -0.53 25.61 14.45
C ASP A 90 -0.13 27.03 14.04
N THR A 91 0.22 27.25 12.78
CA THR A 91 0.59 28.56 12.25
C THR A 91 -0.63 29.42 11.96
N TYR A 92 -1.67 28.88 11.37
CA TYR A 92 -2.79 29.66 10.83
C TYR A 92 -4.04 29.64 11.71
N TYR A 93 -4.18 28.68 12.63
CA TYR A 93 -5.37 28.52 13.46
C TYR A 93 -5.02 28.54 14.94
N ARG A 94 -5.87 29.17 15.79
CA ARG A 94 -5.57 29.38 17.19
C ARG A 94 -6.28 28.41 18.12
N ASP A 95 -7.49 28.03 17.80
CA ASP A 95 -8.28 27.13 18.61
C ASP A 95 -8.51 25.79 17.92
N ASP A 96 -8.86 24.77 18.71
CA ASP A 96 -8.98 23.41 18.25
C ASP A 96 -10.19 23.19 17.31
N ALA A 97 -11.24 24.01 17.44
CA ALA A 97 -12.41 23.93 16.59
C ALA A 97 -12.07 24.39 15.15
N ASP A 98 -11.34 25.51 15.03
CA ASP A 98 -10.88 26.03 13.75
C ASP A 98 -9.88 25.07 13.09
N LYS A 99 -8.93 24.49 13.86
CA LYS A 99 -8.00 23.47 13.37
C LYS A 99 -8.73 22.26 12.84
N ARG A 100 -9.71 21.75 13.58
CA ARG A 100 -10.54 20.62 13.19
C ARG A 100 -11.27 20.91 11.89
N GLN A 101 -11.93 22.05 11.79
CA GLN A 101 -12.67 22.45 10.60
C GLN A 101 -11.74 22.56 9.39
N ALA A 102 -10.63 23.28 9.54
CA ALA A 102 -9.66 23.49 8.45
C ALA A 102 -9.07 22.16 7.92
N LEU A 103 -8.70 21.26 8.84
CA LEU A 103 -8.18 19.96 8.45
C LEU A 103 -9.24 19.09 7.78
N GLN A 104 -10.48 19.06 8.28
CA GLN A 104 -11.57 18.34 7.66
C GLN A 104 -11.84 18.84 6.24
N GLU A 105 -11.93 20.16 6.05
CA GLU A 105 -12.12 20.78 4.74
C GLU A 105 -10.97 20.47 3.77
N LEU A 106 -9.73 20.40 4.27
CA LEU A 106 -8.58 20.03 3.45
C LEU A 106 -8.65 18.57 3.02
N VAL A 107 -8.91 17.65 3.95
CA VAL A 107 -9.01 16.21 3.68
C VAL A 107 -10.14 15.92 2.69
N ASP A 108 -11.32 16.50 2.94
CA ASP A 108 -12.47 16.35 2.05
C ASP A 108 -12.16 16.84 0.63
N HIS A 109 -11.55 18.04 0.53
CA HIS A 109 -11.17 18.60 -0.76
C HIS A 109 -10.12 17.76 -1.47
N HIS A 110 -9.12 17.24 -0.74
CA HIS A 110 -8.08 16.38 -1.30
C HIS A 110 -8.68 15.07 -1.85
N ILE A 111 -9.51 14.40 -1.07
CA ILE A 111 -10.17 13.16 -1.50
C ILE A 111 -11.02 13.40 -2.74
N ASP A 112 -11.86 14.44 -2.74
CA ASP A 112 -12.70 14.77 -3.89
C ASP A 112 -11.86 15.03 -5.13
N THR A 113 -10.81 15.85 -4.98
CA THR A 113 -9.93 16.24 -6.08
C THR A 113 -9.25 15.04 -6.71
N MET A 114 -8.64 14.18 -5.86
CA MET A 114 -7.91 12.99 -6.33
C MET A 114 -8.85 11.97 -6.97
N VAL A 115 -9.90 11.60 -6.27
CA VAL A 115 -10.80 10.53 -6.70
C VAL A 115 -11.57 10.94 -7.96
N THR A 116 -12.09 12.18 -8.03
CA THR A 116 -12.80 12.67 -9.22
C THR A 116 -11.87 12.82 -10.41
N ARG A 117 -10.62 13.33 -10.20
CA ARG A 117 -9.65 13.47 -11.30
C ARG A 117 -9.36 12.15 -12.01
N TYR A 118 -9.25 11.09 -11.25
CA TYR A 118 -8.87 9.77 -11.77
C TYR A 118 -10.04 8.79 -11.87
N GLN A 119 -11.28 9.27 -11.79
CA GLN A 119 -12.48 8.44 -11.92
C GLN A 119 -12.47 7.65 -13.23
N GLY A 120 -12.73 6.34 -13.14
CA GLY A 120 -12.67 5.40 -14.26
C GLY A 120 -11.25 5.05 -14.75
N ARG A 121 -10.22 5.73 -14.27
CA ARG A 121 -8.79 5.48 -14.58
C ARG A 121 -8.10 4.72 -13.45
N ILE A 122 -8.34 5.12 -12.20
CA ILE A 122 -7.94 4.41 -10.99
C ILE A 122 -9.21 3.84 -10.38
N THR A 123 -9.33 2.52 -10.37
CA THR A 123 -10.54 1.82 -9.92
C THR A 123 -10.45 1.29 -8.49
N GLN A 124 -9.33 1.50 -7.84
CA GLN A 124 -9.04 1.04 -6.48
C GLN A 124 -8.15 2.05 -5.77
N TRP A 125 -8.51 2.40 -4.52
CA TRP A 125 -7.79 3.37 -3.70
C TRP A 125 -7.47 2.82 -2.31
N ASP A 126 -6.25 3.04 -1.85
CA ASP A 126 -5.90 3.06 -0.43
C ASP A 126 -6.41 4.36 0.16
N VAL A 127 -7.58 4.30 0.79
CA VAL A 127 -8.24 5.49 1.35
C VAL A 127 -7.51 5.97 2.59
N VAL A 128 -7.20 5.05 3.50
CA VAL A 128 -6.39 5.32 4.67
C VAL A 128 -5.25 4.31 4.73
N ASN A 129 -4.05 4.83 4.89
CA ASN A 129 -2.81 4.05 4.99
C ASN A 129 -2.27 4.08 6.40
N GLU A 130 -1.88 2.91 6.93
CA GLU A 130 -1.21 2.70 8.21
C GLU A 130 -1.87 3.42 9.39
N PRO A 131 -3.16 3.18 9.66
CA PRO A 131 -3.84 3.83 10.78
C PRO A 131 -3.42 3.33 12.16
N LEU A 132 -2.72 2.19 12.27
CA LEU A 132 -2.27 1.64 13.56
C LEU A 132 -0.82 2.01 13.87
N GLY A 133 -0.55 2.35 15.12
CA GLY A 133 0.80 2.63 15.59
C GLY A 133 1.72 1.41 15.51
N LEU A 134 2.96 1.63 15.03
CA LEU A 134 3.96 0.55 14.89
C LEU A 134 4.23 -0.17 16.21
N PHE A 135 4.34 0.59 17.30
CA PHE A 135 4.69 0.07 18.64
C PHE A 135 3.51 0.07 19.62
N GLY A 136 2.33 0.53 19.16
CA GLY A 136 1.17 0.82 20.00
C GLY A 136 0.28 -0.35 20.36
N GLN A 137 0.71 -1.60 20.21
CA GLN A 137 -0.07 -2.80 20.55
C GLN A 137 -1.49 -2.80 19.95
N GLY A 138 -1.67 -2.15 18.78
CA GLY A 138 -2.95 -2.02 18.09
C GLY A 138 -3.74 -0.74 18.38
N ALA A 139 -3.18 0.21 19.13
CA ALA A 139 -3.73 1.56 19.19
C ALA A 139 -3.60 2.27 17.82
N LEU A 140 -4.48 3.24 17.56
CA LEU A 140 -4.32 4.11 16.40
C LEU A 140 -3.02 4.90 16.50
N GLU A 141 -2.41 5.15 15.34
CA GLU A 141 -1.21 5.99 15.23
C GLU A 141 -1.54 7.42 15.69
N ASP A 142 -0.69 7.96 16.56
CA ASP A 142 -0.79 9.37 16.99
C ASP A 142 -0.29 10.28 15.87
N ASN A 143 -1.18 10.65 14.97
CA ASN A 143 -0.91 11.52 13.83
C ASN A 143 -1.84 12.74 13.80
N VAL A 144 -1.59 13.66 12.87
CA VAL A 144 -2.34 14.92 12.73
C VAL A 144 -3.84 14.70 12.59
N PHE A 145 -4.28 13.64 11.88
CA PHE A 145 -5.70 13.36 11.68
C PHE A 145 -6.35 12.85 12.97
N LEU A 146 -5.71 11.92 13.68
CA LEU A 146 -6.24 11.43 14.96
C LEU A 146 -6.31 12.56 16.01
N ARG A 147 -5.26 13.36 16.13
CA ARG A 147 -5.21 14.46 17.12
C ARG A 147 -6.29 15.52 16.89
N ASN A 148 -6.54 15.90 15.65
CA ASN A 148 -7.44 17.01 15.35
C ASN A 148 -8.87 16.56 14.96
N LEU A 149 -9.02 15.43 14.28
CA LEU A 149 -10.34 14.94 13.80
C LEU A 149 -10.95 13.87 14.71
N GLY A 150 -10.10 13.19 15.51
CA GLY A 150 -10.52 12.04 16.31
C GLY A 150 -10.58 10.74 15.49
N PRO A 151 -10.93 9.60 16.12
CA PRO A 151 -10.81 8.26 15.51
C PRO A 151 -11.76 8.01 14.33
N ASP A 152 -12.78 8.85 14.17
CA ASP A 152 -13.77 8.71 13.09
C ASP A 152 -13.24 9.22 11.74
N TYR A 153 -12.05 9.88 11.70
CA TYR A 153 -11.42 10.34 10.45
C TYR A 153 -11.29 9.22 9.42
N ILE A 154 -11.09 7.96 9.88
CA ILE A 154 -10.99 6.79 8.99
C ILE A 154 -12.33 6.55 8.29
N ALA A 155 -13.41 6.48 9.07
CA ALA A 155 -14.76 6.25 8.54
C ALA A 155 -15.21 7.37 7.60
N ASP A 156 -14.89 8.62 7.95
CA ASP A 156 -15.29 9.80 7.18
C ASP A 156 -14.52 9.89 5.86
N ALA A 157 -13.21 9.57 5.85
CA ALA A 157 -12.43 9.46 4.63
C ALA A 157 -13.02 8.43 3.64
N PHE A 158 -13.41 7.24 4.13
CA PHE A 158 -14.05 6.22 3.30
C PHE A 158 -15.39 6.66 2.73
N LYS A 159 -16.24 7.27 3.56
CA LYS A 159 -17.53 7.83 3.11
C LYS A 159 -17.33 8.91 2.05
N ARG A 160 -16.33 9.80 2.26
CA ARG A 160 -16.01 10.85 1.31
C ARG A 160 -15.52 10.30 -0.03
N ALA A 161 -14.61 9.35 -0.02
CA ALA A 161 -14.11 8.70 -1.22
C ALA A 161 -15.25 8.00 -2.00
N HIS A 162 -16.17 7.35 -1.30
CA HIS A 162 -17.34 6.73 -1.91
C HIS A 162 -18.33 7.74 -2.53
N LEU A 163 -18.48 8.90 -1.92
CA LEU A 163 -19.29 9.99 -2.50
C LEU A 163 -18.65 10.55 -3.77
N ALA A 164 -17.32 10.63 -3.81
CA ALA A 164 -16.58 11.14 -4.98
C ALA A 164 -16.59 10.14 -6.17
N ASP A 165 -16.48 8.84 -5.88
CA ASP A 165 -16.62 7.76 -6.87
C ASP A 165 -17.17 6.49 -6.22
N ASN A 166 -18.46 6.22 -6.43
CA ASN A 166 -19.12 5.02 -5.88
C ASN A 166 -18.82 3.72 -6.65
N GLN A 167 -18.06 3.79 -7.74
CA GLN A 167 -17.60 2.62 -8.50
C GLN A 167 -16.19 2.19 -8.08
N ALA A 168 -15.42 3.08 -7.48
CA ALA A 168 -14.08 2.76 -7.00
C ALA A 168 -14.12 1.79 -5.82
N ARG A 169 -13.19 0.85 -5.79
CA ARG A 169 -12.99 -0.05 -4.67
C ARG A 169 -12.10 0.60 -3.60
N LEU A 170 -12.55 0.64 -2.38
CA LEU A 170 -11.93 1.37 -1.29
C LEU A 170 -11.27 0.41 -0.29
N PHE A 171 -9.99 0.62 -0.02
CA PHE A 171 -9.14 -0.24 0.79
C PHE A 171 -8.59 0.49 2.01
N LEU A 172 -8.43 -0.26 3.09
CA LEU A 172 -7.66 0.10 4.27
C LEU A 172 -6.33 -0.65 4.19
N ASN A 173 -5.21 0.06 4.07
CA ASN A 173 -3.88 -0.54 3.95
C ASN A 173 -3.12 -0.45 5.26
N GLU A 174 -2.39 -1.52 5.64
CA GLU A 174 -1.67 -1.56 6.91
C GLU A 174 -0.41 -2.44 6.83
N GLN A 175 0.62 -2.00 7.55
CA GLN A 175 1.87 -2.73 7.66
C GLN A 175 1.84 -3.76 8.80
N PHE A 176 2.38 -4.94 8.53
CA PHE A 176 2.57 -5.99 9.54
C PHE A 176 3.94 -6.64 9.38
N ASP A 177 4.65 -6.81 10.48
CA ASP A 177 5.80 -7.70 10.61
C ASP A 177 5.39 -9.13 11.00
N ARG A 178 4.20 -9.27 11.61
CA ARG A 178 3.57 -10.56 11.99
C ARG A 178 2.05 -10.42 11.91
N TYR A 179 1.37 -11.51 11.59
CA TYR A 179 -0.08 -11.58 11.44
C TYR A 179 -0.80 -12.19 12.66
N THR A 180 -0.11 -12.21 13.78
CA THR A 180 -0.63 -12.64 15.09
C THR A 180 -0.37 -11.57 16.13
N GLY A 181 -1.06 -11.70 17.29
CA GLY A 181 -0.89 -10.79 18.41
C GLY A 181 -1.76 -9.54 18.36
N PRO A 182 -1.56 -8.62 19.32
CA PRO A 182 -2.49 -7.52 19.58
C PRO A 182 -2.74 -6.60 18.38
N ARG A 183 -1.71 -6.31 17.57
CA ARG A 183 -1.84 -5.43 16.41
C ARG A 183 -2.70 -6.06 15.31
N ALA A 184 -2.47 -7.34 15.00
CA ALA A 184 -3.29 -8.08 14.04
C ALA A 184 -4.75 -8.18 14.50
N ASP A 185 -4.98 -8.44 15.79
CA ASP A 185 -6.33 -8.51 16.38
C ASP A 185 -7.02 -7.14 16.38
N ALA A 186 -6.29 -6.06 16.66
CA ALA A 186 -6.82 -4.70 16.59
C ALA A 186 -7.21 -4.29 15.16
N PHE A 187 -6.45 -4.70 14.15
CA PHE A 187 -6.83 -4.47 12.75
C PHE A 187 -8.12 -5.19 12.37
N ILE A 188 -8.26 -6.46 12.74
CA ILE A 188 -9.51 -7.21 12.56
C ILE A 188 -10.68 -6.48 13.26
N ALA A 189 -10.47 -6.01 14.49
CA ALA A 189 -11.49 -5.28 15.25
C ALA A 189 -11.85 -3.93 14.58
N LEU A 190 -10.87 -3.22 14.04
CA LEU A 190 -11.08 -1.98 13.29
C LEU A 190 -11.93 -2.23 12.03
N VAL A 191 -11.57 -3.19 11.20
CA VAL A 191 -12.33 -3.55 10.00
C VAL A 191 -13.77 -3.96 10.36
N LYS A 192 -13.92 -4.80 11.40
CA LYS A 192 -15.25 -5.22 11.89
C LYS A 192 -16.09 -4.03 12.35
N ARG A 193 -15.52 -3.06 13.07
CA ARG A 193 -16.19 -1.84 13.51
C ARG A 193 -16.62 -0.98 12.33
N LEU A 194 -15.73 -0.73 11.36
CA LEU A 194 -16.06 0.06 10.17
C LEU A 194 -17.21 -0.58 9.37
N LYS A 195 -17.18 -1.89 9.19
CA LYS A 195 -18.28 -2.63 8.52
C LYS A 195 -19.60 -2.52 9.29
N ALA A 196 -19.56 -2.65 10.60
CA ALA A 196 -20.76 -2.52 11.45
C ALA A 196 -21.37 -1.11 11.41
N GLN A 197 -20.56 -0.09 11.16
CA GLN A 197 -21.00 1.30 10.96
C GLN A 197 -21.50 1.58 9.52
N GLY A 198 -21.52 0.60 8.64
CA GLY A 198 -21.91 0.78 7.23
C GLY A 198 -20.90 1.55 6.39
N VAL A 199 -19.65 1.63 6.84
CA VAL A 199 -18.57 2.26 6.07
C VAL A 199 -18.29 1.45 4.81
N PRO A 200 -18.16 2.08 3.63
CA PRO A 200 -17.98 1.39 2.34
C PRO A 200 -16.55 0.87 2.16
N ILE A 201 -16.12 -0.04 3.05
CA ILE A 201 -14.84 -0.73 2.96
C ILE A 201 -15.01 -2.00 2.10
N HIS A 202 -14.32 -2.04 0.96
CA HIS A 202 -14.38 -3.13 -0.01
C HIS A 202 -13.26 -4.14 0.18
N GLY A 203 -12.11 -3.69 0.66
CA GLY A 203 -10.96 -4.55 0.87
C GLY A 203 -9.97 -4.00 1.88
N VAL A 204 -8.96 -4.81 2.14
CA VAL A 204 -7.82 -4.44 2.98
C VAL A 204 -6.51 -4.80 2.27
N GLY A 205 -5.49 -3.97 2.46
CA GLY A 205 -4.13 -4.23 2.01
C GLY A 205 -3.25 -4.67 3.18
N LEU A 206 -2.39 -5.63 2.89
CA LEU A 206 -1.35 -6.12 3.78
C LEU A 206 0.00 -5.79 3.16
N GLU A 207 0.74 -4.83 3.71
CA GLU A 207 1.98 -4.35 3.09
C GLU A 207 3.06 -5.43 3.02
N HIS A 208 3.17 -6.27 4.05
CA HIS A 208 4.10 -7.42 4.08
C HIS A 208 5.58 -7.02 3.92
N HIS A 209 5.99 -5.94 4.58
CA HIS A 209 7.39 -5.54 4.67
C HIS A 209 8.14 -6.38 5.71
N MET A 210 8.92 -7.35 5.24
CA MET A 210 9.69 -8.23 6.12
C MET A 210 11.08 -7.65 6.38
N LEU A 211 11.17 -6.80 7.41
CA LEU A 211 12.40 -6.08 7.74
C LEU A 211 13.26 -6.81 8.79
N PHE A 212 12.65 -7.41 9.79
CA PHE A 212 13.33 -7.99 10.95
C PHE A 212 13.03 -9.47 11.15
N THR A 213 11.88 -9.93 10.70
CA THR A 213 11.43 -11.32 10.81
C THR A 213 10.59 -11.70 9.61
N LEU A 214 10.41 -12.98 9.36
CA LEU A 214 9.53 -13.49 8.31
C LEU A 214 8.20 -13.93 8.92
N ALA A 215 7.10 -13.49 8.35
CA ALA A 215 5.79 -14.05 8.65
C ALA A 215 5.65 -15.41 7.94
N PRO A 216 5.39 -16.52 8.65
CA PRO A 216 5.23 -17.81 8.01
C PRO A 216 4.01 -17.86 7.09
N ARG A 217 4.07 -18.68 6.03
CA ARG A 217 2.97 -18.90 5.09
C ARG A 217 1.64 -19.18 5.79
N GLU A 218 1.60 -20.10 6.73
CA GLU A 218 0.37 -20.50 7.41
C GLU A 218 -0.21 -19.38 8.29
N GLU A 219 0.65 -18.57 8.90
CA GLU A 219 0.23 -17.37 9.64
C GLU A 219 -0.40 -16.34 8.70
N THR A 220 0.25 -16.04 7.57
CA THR A 220 -0.27 -15.15 6.52
C THR A 220 -1.62 -15.66 6.00
N LYS A 221 -1.69 -16.95 5.64
CA LYS A 221 -2.92 -17.58 5.15
C LYS A 221 -4.06 -17.49 6.16
N ALA A 222 -3.81 -17.81 7.42
CA ALA A 222 -4.81 -17.73 8.48
C ALA A 222 -5.33 -16.30 8.68
N PHE A 223 -4.46 -15.30 8.59
CA PHE A 223 -4.85 -13.90 8.71
C PHE A 223 -5.73 -13.44 7.52
N ILE A 224 -5.35 -13.79 6.29
CA ILE A 224 -6.17 -13.56 5.10
C ILE A 224 -7.56 -14.20 5.27
N GLN A 225 -7.65 -15.43 5.78
CA GLN A 225 -8.92 -16.10 6.05
C GLN A 225 -9.78 -15.36 7.09
N ARG A 226 -9.16 -14.86 8.18
CA ARG A 226 -9.87 -14.07 9.20
C ARG A 226 -10.46 -12.79 8.62
N LEU A 227 -9.72 -12.10 7.77
CA LEU A 227 -10.18 -10.88 7.09
C LEU A 227 -11.28 -11.20 6.07
N SER A 228 -11.10 -12.23 5.27
CA SER A 228 -12.10 -12.65 4.27
C SER A 228 -13.44 -13.05 4.90
N ALA A 229 -13.42 -13.61 6.12
CA ALA A 229 -14.63 -13.93 6.88
C ALA A 229 -15.46 -12.69 7.28
N LEU A 230 -14.86 -11.49 7.21
CA LEU A 230 -15.58 -10.22 7.39
C LEU A 230 -16.25 -9.72 6.10
N GLY A 231 -16.12 -10.45 4.98
CA GLY A 231 -16.67 -10.08 3.69
C GLY A 231 -15.94 -8.92 3.03
N VAL A 232 -14.63 -8.83 3.19
CA VAL A 232 -13.74 -7.91 2.47
C VAL A 232 -12.77 -8.69 1.60
N ASP A 233 -12.36 -8.10 0.47
CA ASP A 233 -11.24 -8.61 -0.30
C ASP A 233 -9.92 -8.30 0.43
N VAL A 234 -8.89 -9.08 0.14
CA VAL A 234 -7.55 -8.90 0.70
C VAL A 234 -6.56 -8.79 -0.46
N GLU A 235 -5.58 -7.93 -0.35
CA GLU A 235 -4.42 -7.89 -1.24
C GLU A 235 -3.14 -7.78 -0.41
N ILE A 236 -2.07 -8.45 -0.86
CA ILE A 236 -0.72 -8.20 -0.38
C ILE A 236 -0.18 -7.08 -1.24
N THR A 237 0.06 -5.91 -0.64
CA THR A 237 0.17 -4.65 -1.38
C THR A 237 1.57 -4.14 -1.59
N GLU A 238 2.53 -4.60 -0.78
CA GLU A 238 3.87 -3.99 -0.71
C GLU A 238 4.94 -5.03 -0.36
N LEU A 239 4.81 -6.24 -0.93
CA LEU A 239 5.69 -7.36 -0.58
C LEU A 239 7.16 -7.04 -0.81
N ASP A 240 7.91 -7.11 0.26
CA ASP A 240 9.38 -7.20 0.24
C ASP A 240 9.91 -7.97 1.45
N ALA A 241 11.05 -8.62 1.27
CA ALA A 241 11.76 -9.32 2.34
C ALA A 241 13.27 -9.18 2.12
N ARG A 242 13.96 -8.63 3.11
CA ARG A 242 15.41 -8.40 3.02
C ARG A 242 16.16 -9.70 2.87
N LEU A 243 17.10 -9.75 1.93
CA LEU A 243 17.92 -10.95 1.68
C LEU A 243 18.66 -11.42 2.94
N ARG A 244 19.03 -10.51 3.85
CA ARG A 244 19.65 -10.84 5.14
C ARG A 244 18.84 -11.82 5.99
N LEU A 245 17.51 -11.82 5.88
CA LEU A 245 16.66 -12.73 6.65
C LEU A 245 16.84 -14.21 6.25
N PHE A 246 17.54 -14.44 5.16
CA PHE A 246 17.86 -15.76 4.60
C PHE A 246 19.34 -16.11 4.66
N ALA A 247 20.15 -15.34 5.40
CA ALA A 247 21.61 -15.46 5.42
C ALA A 247 22.13 -16.83 5.91
N ASP A 248 21.35 -17.54 6.73
CA ASP A 248 21.71 -18.86 7.25
C ASP A 248 21.37 -20.00 6.28
N ALA A 249 20.67 -19.72 5.17
CA ALA A 249 20.38 -20.73 4.15
C ALA A 249 21.60 -21.01 3.27
N GLU A 250 21.72 -22.25 2.78
CA GLU A 250 22.79 -22.63 1.83
C GLU A 250 22.78 -21.75 0.58
N ASN A 251 21.60 -21.37 0.12
CA ASN A 251 21.40 -20.41 -0.98
C ASN A 251 20.35 -19.36 -0.57
N PRO A 252 20.76 -18.19 -0.07
CA PRO A 252 19.86 -17.13 0.39
C PRO A 252 18.88 -16.63 -0.68
N HIS A 253 19.32 -16.51 -1.95
CA HIS A 253 18.43 -16.06 -3.05
C HIS A 253 17.36 -17.09 -3.39
N LEU A 254 17.67 -18.38 -3.31
CA LEU A 254 16.68 -19.44 -3.49
C LEU A 254 15.68 -19.46 -2.33
N ALA A 255 16.17 -19.36 -1.09
CA ALA A 255 15.32 -19.31 0.08
C ALA A 255 14.36 -18.11 0.08
N GLN A 256 14.83 -16.93 -0.35
CA GLN A 256 13.98 -15.75 -0.57
C GLN A 256 12.93 -16.01 -1.66
N ALA A 257 13.32 -16.62 -2.78
CA ALA A 257 12.41 -16.93 -3.88
C ALA A 257 11.31 -17.93 -3.43
N GLU A 258 11.68 -18.94 -2.66
CA GLU A 258 10.72 -19.91 -2.09
C GLU A 258 9.78 -19.24 -1.08
N TYR A 259 10.27 -18.31 -0.26
CA TYR A 259 9.43 -17.53 0.61
C TYR A 259 8.39 -16.73 -0.17
N TYR A 260 8.77 -16.03 -1.23
CA TYR A 260 7.83 -15.29 -2.07
C TYR A 260 6.80 -16.20 -2.74
N ARG A 261 7.21 -17.37 -3.24
CA ARG A 261 6.31 -18.39 -3.75
C ARG A 261 5.28 -18.82 -2.68
N ASP A 262 5.73 -19.04 -1.46
CA ASP A 262 4.88 -19.49 -0.37
C ASP A 262 3.85 -18.42 0.02
N ILE A 263 4.24 -17.14 0.08
CA ILE A 263 3.32 -16.02 0.31
C ILE A 263 2.35 -15.85 -0.86
N MET A 264 2.83 -15.93 -2.10
CA MET A 264 1.99 -15.94 -3.29
C MET A 264 0.94 -17.06 -3.24
N THR A 265 1.37 -18.27 -2.91
CA THR A 265 0.48 -19.43 -2.82
C THR A 265 -0.54 -19.27 -1.69
N ALA A 266 -0.16 -18.69 -0.53
CA ALA A 266 -1.09 -18.39 0.55
C ALA A 266 -2.24 -17.46 0.09
N CYS A 267 -1.93 -16.50 -0.78
CA CYS A 267 -2.93 -15.62 -1.40
C CYS A 267 -3.76 -16.38 -2.45
N LEU A 268 -3.13 -17.07 -3.38
CA LEU A 268 -3.81 -17.81 -4.45
C LEU A 268 -4.78 -18.88 -3.95
N ASP A 269 -4.51 -19.48 -2.80
CA ASP A 269 -5.38 -20.48 -2.16
C ASP A 269 -6.72 -19.90 -1.63
N ILE A 270 -6.87 -18.57 -1.57
CA ILE A 270 -8.03 -17.94 -0.96
C ILE A 270 -8.71 -17.00 -1.97
N LYS A 271 -9.92 -17.32 -2.39
CA LYS A 271 -10.69 -16.56 -3.39
C LYS A 271 -10.80 -15.06 -3.08
N ALA A 272 -10.83 -14.68 -1.80
CA ALA A 272 -10.90 -13.29 -1.38
C ALA A 272 -9.57 -12.55 -1.51
N CYS A 273 -8.42 -13.26 -1.64
CA CYS A 273 -7.14 -12.64 -1.95
C CYS A 273 -7.07 -12.35 -3.45
N LYS A 274 -6.89 -11.08 -3.81
CA LYS A 274 -7.05 -10.60 -5.19
C LYS A 274 -5.75 -10.29 -5.88
N GLY A 275 -4.66 -10.15 -5.13
CA GLY A 275 -3.39 -9.82 -5.75
C GLY A 275 -2.23 -9.75 -4.78
N VAL A 276 -1.05 -9.73 -5.38
CA VAL A 276 0.24 -9.49 -4.72
C VAL A 276 1.00 -8.44 -5.49
N THR A 277 1.44 -7.40 -4.80
CA THR A 277 2.26 -6.31 -5.35
C THR A 277 3.60 -6.29 -4.62
N PHE A 278 4.70 -6.30 -5.35
CA PHE A 278 6.04 -6.06 -4.82
C PHE A 278 6.27 -4.56 -4.67
N TRP A 279 6.91 -4.11 -3.57
CA TRP A 279 7.10 -2.67 -3.31
C TRP A 279 8.26 -2.05 -4.08
N GLY A 280 8.66 -2.65 -5.16
CA GLY A 280 9.66 -2.17 -6.11
C GLY A 280 9.84 -3.13 -7.27
N LEU A 281 10.36 -2.62 -8.39
CA LEU A 281 10.70 -3.44 -9.55
C LEU A 281 12.04 -4.14 -9.32
N HIS A 282 13.08 -3.38 -9.01
CA HIS A 282 14.47 -3.83 -8.93
C HIS A 282 15.16 -3.34 -7.65
N ASP A 283 16.26 -3.99 -7.29
CA ASP A 283 16.91 -3.82 -5.99
C ASP A 283 17.43 -2.39 -5.71
N GLN A 284 17.61 -1.55 -6.72
CA GLN A 284 17.92 -0.12 -6.52
C GLN A 284 16.75 0.67 -5.94
N ASP A 285 15.50 0.19 -6.10
CA ASP A 285 14.29 0.83 -5.56
C ASP A 285 14.05 0.53 -4.08
N ALA A 286 14.90 -0.28 -3.45
CA ALA A 286 14.71 -0.68 -2.06
C ALA A 286 14.65 0.53 -1.11
N TRP A 287 13.45 0.88 -0.66
CA TRP A 287 13.17 2.06 0.18
C TRP A 287 13.91 2.04 1.52
N HIS A 288 14.12 0.86 2.07
CA HIS A 288 14.80 0.69 3.35
C HIS A 288 16.32 0.86 3.27
N LYS A 289 16.92 1.00 2.07
CA LYS A 289 18.35 1.33 1.91
C LYS A 289 18.72 2.66 2.57
N ASP A 290 17.76 3.59 2.63
CA ASP A 290 17.94 4.93 3.15
C ASP A 290 17.72 5.04 4.68
N LEU A 291 17.36 3.93 5.34
CA LEU A 291 17.21 3.88 6.78
C LEU A 291 18.59 3.72 7.46
N PRO A 292 19.01 4.66 8.35
CA PRO A 292 20.39 4.71 8.89
C PRO A 292 20.90 3.43 9.53
N TRP A 293 20.01 2.64 10.14
CA TRP A 293 20.36 1.38 10.82
C TRP A 293 20.38 0.16 9.89
N MET A 294 20.10 0.33 8.60
CA MET A 294 20.03 -0.77 7.62
C MET A 294 21.16 -0.79 6.60
N PHE A 295 22.07 0.20 6.61
CA PHE A 295 23.09 0.41 5.58
C PHE A 295 24.15 -0.68 5.40
N ALA A 296 24.31 -1.57 6.34
CA ALA A 296 25.49 -2.46 6.36
C ALA A 296 25.25 -3.82 5.69
N THR A 297 24.11 -4.06 5.03
CA THR A 297 23.80 -5.40 4.52
C THR A 297 23.11 -5.36 3.17
N PRO A 298 23.36 -6.33 2.26
CA PRO A 298 22.61 -6.51 1.04
C PRO A 298 21.12 -6.59 1.37
N ASN A 299 20.34 -5.76 0.71
CA ASN A 299 18.89 -5.72 0.93
C ASN A 299 18.15 -6.56 -0.10
N ASP A 300 18.54 -6.47 -1.35
CA ASP A 300 18.11 -7.21 -2.53
C ASP A 300 16.67 -7.80 -2.43
N PRO A 301 15.63 -6.96 -2.16
CA PRO A 301 14.32 -7.48 -1.77
C PRO A 301 13.41 -7.79 -2.95
N TYR A 302 13.76 -7.39 -4.18
CA TYR A 302 12.81 -7.44 -5.29
C TYR A 302 13.10 -8.58 -6.28
N LEU A 303 12.25 -8.69 -7.31
CA LEU A 303 12.29 -9.79 -8.27
C LEU A 303 13.41 -9.63 -9.31
N PHE A 304 13.87 -8.40 -9.51
CA PHE A 304 14.94 -8.08 -10.46
C PHE A 304 16.14 -7.47 -9.72
N ASP A 305 17.33 -7.71 -10.23
CA ASP A 305 18.56 -7.12 -9.71
C ASP A 305 18.67 -5.62 -10.05
N GLN A 306 19.76 -4.98 -9.65
CA GLN A 306 20.00 -3.56 -9.88
C GLN A 306 20.05 -3.20 -11.40
N ASP A 307 20.39 -4.15 -12.26
CA ASP A 307 20.46 -3.99 -13.71
C ASP A 307 19.17 -4.45 -14.42
N LYS A 308 18.12 -4.76 -13.65
CA LYS A 308 16.81 -5.25 -14.09
C LYS A 308 16.86 -6.63 -14.75
N ASN A 309 17.87 -7.45 -14.46
CA ASN A 309 17.85 -8.85 -14.83
C ASN A 309 16.98 -9.66 -13.87
N PRO A 310 16.22 -10.64 -14.37
CA PRO A 310 15.34 -11.45 -13.51
C PRO A 310 16.17 -12.33 -12.58
N LYS A 311 15.88 -12.25 -11.27
CA LYS A 311 16.40 -13.13 -10.24
C LYS A 311 15.67 -14.48 -10.22
N ILE A 312 16.15 -15.44 -9.43
CA ILE A 312 15.47 -16.73 -9.21
C ILE A 312 14.01 -16.50 -8.79
N ALA A 313 13.76 -15.48 -7.96
CA ALA A 313 12.44 -15.12 -7.48
C ALA A 313 11.47 -14.77 -8.63
N ALA A 314 11.88 -14.00 -9.62
CA ALA A 314 11.04 -13.67 -10.78
C ALA A 314 10.57 -14.91 -11.54
N LYS A 315 11.49 -15.85 -11.77
CA LYS A 315 11.19 -17.12 -12.45
C LYS A 315 10.20 -17.97 -11.66
N LEU A 316 10.45 -18.13 -10.35
CA LEU A 316 9.62 -18.96 -9.50
C LEU A 316 8.19 -18.39 -9.35
N ILE A 317 8.04 -17.08 -9.25
CA ILE A 317 6.75 -16.40 -9.24
C ILE A 317 6.00 -16.59 -10.55
N SER A 318 6.67 -16.39 -11.69
CA SER A 318 6.09 -16.62 -13.03
C SER A 318 5.58 -18.05 -13.19
N GLU A 319 6.40 -19.04 -12.83
CA GLU A 319 6.02 -20.45 -12.87
C GLU A 319 4.82 -20.77 -11.96
N THR A 320 4.79 -20.21 -10.76
CA THR A 320 3.71 -20.40 -9.78
C THR A 320 2.38 -19.89 -10.33
N ILE A 321 2.37 -18.68 -10.93
CA ILE A 321 1.15 -18.12 -11.53
C ILE A 321 0.69 -18.92 -12.75
N MET A 322 1.60 -19.34 -13.62
CA MET A 322 1.26 -20.16 -14.79
C MET A 322 0.64 -21.50 -14.39
N GLN A 323 1.19 -22.15 -13.37
CA GLN A 323 0.65 -23.40 -12.85
C GLN A 323 -0.74 -23.21 -12.23
N TRP A 324 -0.93 -22.13 -11.47
CA TRP A 324 -2.22 -21.82 -10.87
C TRP A 324 -3.29 -21.53 -11.92
N ASP A 325 -2.98 -20.70 -12.94
CA ASP A 325 -3.94 -20.39 -14.02
C ASP A 325 -4.31 -21.62 -14.83
N ALA A 326 -3.36 -22.53 -15.06
CA ALA A 326 -3.62 -23.79 -15.75
C ALA A 326 -4.57 -24.72 -14.97
N ASN A 327 -4.51 -24.68 -13.62
CA ASN A 327 -5.38 -25.50 -12.76
C ASN A 327 -6.76 -24.85 -12.52
N ALA A 328 -6.90 -23.54 -12.76
CA ALA A 328 -8.14 -22.79 -12.57
C ALA A 328 -9.06 -22.83 -13.81
N ARG A 329 -8.55 -23.28 -14.95
CA ARG A 329 -9.28 -23.49 -16.21
C ARG A 329 -9.82 -24.90 -16.31
#